data_9d80b4c4d1c84514ec184512add16921
#
_entry.id   9d80b4c4d1c84514ec184512add16921
#
_cell.length_a   1.000
_cell.length_b   1.000
_cell.length_c   1.000
_cell.angle_alpha   90.00
_cell.angle_beta   90.00
_cell.angle_gamma   90.00
#
_symmetry.space_group_name_H-M   'P 1'
#
loop_
_entity.id
_entity.type
_entity.pdbx_description
1 polymer ?
#
loop_
_entity_poly.entity_id
_entity_poly.type
_entity_poly.pdbx_seq_one_letter_code
_entity_poly.pdbx_strand_id
1 'polypeptide(L)'
;MNQLRVLQVVTHMERGGLESMLMNYYRYIDREKIQFDFLVHRQERAAYDDEIEAMGGKIYRLPRLVPWSKAYLTALNRFFDEHPEYRIVHVHQDCLSSVILKAAQQHNIPVRIAHSHNANQDRNLKYPIKLWCRRSIPRCATHLFACGKDAGDWMFGGASYQIINNAIDTTAYTYDTNKRVELRRQLGLADELVIGHVGRFN
;
A
#
# COMPACT_ATOMS: atom_id res chain seq x y z
N MET A 1 15.96 -19.31 -12.42
CA MET A 1 16.00 -18.65 -11.09
C MET A 1 14.59 -18.65 -10.57
N ASN A 2 14.37 -18.98 -9.28
CA ASN A 2 13.01 -18.93 -8.73
C ASN A 2 12.54 -17.47 -8.70
N GLN A 3 11.31 -17.21 -9.16
CA GLN A 3 10.62 -15.93 -9.10
C GLN A 3 10.58 -15.41 -7.66
N LEU A 4 11.04 -14.18 -7.44
CA LEU A 4 11.01 -13.55 -6.12
C LEU A 4 9.59 -13.04 -5.82
N ARG A 5 8.97 -13.53 -4.76
CA ARG A 5 7.64 -13.06 -4.35
C ARG A 5 7.75 -12.02 -3.22
N VAL A 6 7.07 -10.89 -3.39
CA VAL A 6 6.98 -9.80 -2.42
C VAL A 6 5.57 -9.75 -1.87
N LEU A 7 5.43 -9.88 -0.55
CA LEU A 7 4.15 -9.76 0.12
C LEU A 7 3.84 -8.28 0.39
N GLN A 8 2.88 -7.73 -0.32
CA GLN A 8 2.33 -6.38 -0.10
C GLN A 8 1.24 -6.45 0.96
N VAL A 9 1.40 -5.76 2.08
CA VAL A 9 0.41 -5.77 3.17
C VAL A 9 -0.36 -4.47 3.19
N VAL A 10 -1.64 -4.54 2.86
CA VAL A 10 -2.55 -3.40 2.73
C VAL A 10 -3.88 -3.65 3.45
N THR A 11 -4.71 -2.62 3.61
CA THR A 11 -6.03 -2.80 4.22
C THR A 11 -7.01 -3.51 3.27
N HIS A 12 -7.07 -3.07 2.03
CA HIS A 12 -7.99 -3.58 0.99
C HIS A 12 -7.52 -3.07 -0.36
N MET A 13 -7.70 -3.81 -1.44
CA MET A 13 -7.26 -3.42 -2.78
C MET A 13 -8.37 -2.70 -3.58
N GLU A 14 -9.03 -1.72 -2.92
CA GLU A 14 -10.00 -0.83 -3.56
C GLU A 14 -9.31 0.30 -4.35
N ARG A 15 -10.12 1.12 -5.07
CA ARG A 15 -9.61 2.28 -5.81
C ARG A 15 -9.26 3.42 -4.87
N GLY A 16 -8.02 3.46 -4.43
CA GLY A 16 -7.43 4.49 -3.59
C GLY A 16 -6.03 4.87 -4.09
N GLY A 17 -5.43 5.91 -3.51
CA GLY A 17 -4.11 6.39 -3.97
C GLY A 17 -2.99 5.38 -3.77
N LEU A 18 -2.97 4.70 -2.61
CA LEU A 18 -2.01 3.65 -2.30
C LEU A 18 -2.18 2.44 -3.24
N GLU A 19 -3.40 1.96 -3.35
CA GLU A 19 -3.73 0.77 -4.13
C GLU A 19 -3.45 1.00 -5.63
N SER A 20 -3.82 2.19 -6.13
CA SER A 20 -3.51 2.59 -7.52
C SER A 20 -2.00 2.69 -7.76
N MET A 21 -1.24 3.22 -6.79
CA MET A 21 0.23 3.24 -6.88
C MET A 21 0.80 1.82 -6.97
N LEU A 22 0.37 0.91 -6.09
CA LEU A 22 0.82 -0.49 -6.12
C LEU A 22 0.49 -1.16 -7.45
N MET A 23 -0.73 -0.96 -7.97
CA MET A 23 -1.12 -1.50 -9.27
C MET A 23 -0.34 -0.90 -10.43
N ASN A 24 -0.02 0.40 -10.38
CA ASN A 24 0.82 1.03 -11.38
C ASN A 24 2.22 0.40 -11.42
N TYR A 25 2.84 0.15 -10.27
CA TYR A 25 4.10 -0.60 -10.24
C TYR A 25 3.92 -2.05 -10.70
N TYR A 26 2.86 -2.74 -10.25
CA TYR A 26 2.64 -4.15 -10.53
C TYR A 26 2.42 -4.44 -12.02
N ARG A 27 1.80 -3.53 -12.76
CA ARG A 27 1.60 -3.62 -14.21
C ARG A 27 2.92 -3.56 -14.99
N TYR A 28 3.92 -2.85 -14.48
CA TYR A 28 5.17 -2.55 -15.19
C TYR A 28 6.38 -3.35 -14.73
N ILE A 29 6.33 -4.04 -13.58
CA ILE A 29 7.44 -4.89 -13.15
C ILE A 29 7.56 -6.13 -14.06
N ASP A 30 8.78 -6.65 -14.17
CA ASP A 30 9.04 -7.95 -14.82
C ASP A 30 8.54 -9.07 -13.90
N ARG A 31 7.31 -9.52 -14.14
CA ARG A 31 6.64 -10.55 -13.33
C ARG A 31 7.25 -11.95 -13.45
N GLU A 32 8.14 -12.19 -14.40
CA GLU A 32 8.93 -13.43 -14.43
C GLU A 32 10.00 -13.44 -13.33
N LYS A 33 10.51 -12.27 -12.96
CA LYS A 33 11.53 -12.10 -11.90
C LYS A 33 10.94 -11.78 -10.54
N ILE A 34 9.96 -10.86 -10.50
CA ILE A 34 9.37 -10.36 -9.25
C ILE A 34 7.85 -10.45 -9.35
N GLN A 35 7.23 -11.08 -8.38
CA GLN A 35 5.79 -11.21 -8.29
C GLN A 35 5.27 -10.57 -7.00
N PHE A 36 4.16 -9.83 -7.08
CA PHE A 36 3.46 -9.32 -5.92
C PHE A 36 2.34 -10.26 -5.49
N ASP A 37 2.28 -10.52 -4.19
CA ASP A 37 1.13 -11.11 -3.52
C ASP A 37 0.62 -10.13 -2.48
N PHE A 38 -0.64 -10.26 -2.11
CA PHE A 38 -1.31 -9.27 -1.27
C PHE A 38 -1.88 -9.92 -0.01
N LEU A 39 -1.56 -9.37 1.15
CA LEU A 39 -2.18 -9.68 2.43
C LEU A 39 -3.11 -8.53 2.80
N VAL A 40 -4.41 -8.80 2.80
CA VAL A 40 -5.45 -7.79 3.04
C VAL A 40 -6.22 -8.05 4.32
N HIS A 41 -6.84 -7.00 4.88
CA HIS A 41 -7.55 -7.02 6.16
C HIS A 41 -9.08 -6.84 6.01
N ARG A 42 -9.59 -7.19 4.82
CA ARG A 42 -11.02 -7.21 4.49
C ARG A 42 -11.36 -8.54 3.84
N GLN A 43 -12.56 -9.04 4.11
CA GLN A 43 -13.01 -10.33 3.59
C GLN A 43 -13.68 -10.18 2.22
N GLU A 44 -14.25 -9.02 1.95
CA GLU A 44 -14.96 -8.72 0.70
C GLU A 44 -13.96 -8.62 -0.46
N ARG A 45 -14.40 -8.96 -1.66
CA ARG A 45 -13.61 -8.70 -2.88
C ARG A 45 -13.47 -7.20 -3.11
N ALA A 46 -12.35 -6.81 -3.63
CA ALA A 46 -11.97 -5.44 -3.93
C ALA A 46 -11.89 -5.20 -5.44
N ALA A 47 -11.88 -3.94 -5.84
CA ALA A 47 -11.90 -3.53 -7.24
C ALA A 47 -10.69 -4.03 -8.06
N TYR A 48 -9.54 -4.27 -7.44
CA TYR A 48 -8.33 -4.75 -8.12
C TYR A 48 -8.09 -6.26 -7.98
N ASP A 49 -8.93 -7.00 -7.28
CA ASP A 49 -8.69 -8.43 -7.00
C ASP A 49 -8.60 -9.26 -8.29
N ASP A 50 -9.56 -9.08 -9.21
CA ASP A 50 -9.59 -9.82 -10.47
C ASP A 50 -8.34 -9.53 -11.33
N GLU A 51 -7.88 -8.29 -11.35
CA GLU A 51 -6.68 -7.90 -12.09
C GLU A 51 -5.41 -8.50 -11.45
N ILE A 52 -5.31 -8.47 -10.12
CA ILE A 52 -4.19 -9.08 -9.37
C ILE A 52 -4.11 -10.58 -9.68
N GLU A 53 -5.23 -11.29 -9.57
CA GLU A 53 -5.31 -12.73 -9.83
C GLU A 53 -4.97 -13.07 -11.28
N ALA A 54 -5.48 -12.28 -12.25
CA ALA A 54 -5.16 -12.43 -13.67
C ALA A 54 -3.66 -12.23 -13.98
N MET A 55 -2.97 -11.41 -13.20
CA MET A 55 -1.51 -11.20 -13.31
C MET A 55 -0.69 -12.24 -12.52
N GLY A 56 -1.32 -13.25 -11.92
CA GLY A 56 -0.66 -14.33 -11.16
C GLY A 56 -0.35 -14.01 -9.70
N GLY A 57 -0.85 -12.88 -9.17
CA GLY A 57 -0.76 -12.52 -7.76
C GLY A 57 -1.76 -13.31 -6.92
N LYS A 58 -1.37 -13.61 -5.68
CA LYS A 58 -2.24 -14.26 -4.70
C LYS A 58 -2.78 -13.22 -3.72
N ILE A 59 -4.00 -13.42 -3.25
CA ILE A 59 -4.63 -12.54 -2.27
C ILE A 59 -5.00 -13.36 -1.03
N TYR A 60 -4.39 -13.01 0.10
CA TYR A 60 -4.65 -13.62 1.40
C TYR A 60 -5.46 -12.67 2.26
N ARG A 61 -6.49 -13.19 2.93
CA ARG A 61 -7.42 -12.39 3.73
C ARG A 61 -7.29 -12.73 5.20
N LEU A 62 -6.80 -11.78 5.98
CA LEU A 62 -6.78 -11.87 7.44
C LEU A 62 -7.97 -11.11 8.04
N PRO A 63 -8.32 -11.39 9.31
CA PRO A 63 -9.24 -10.57 10.06
C PRO A 63 -8.77 -9.12 10.12
N ARG A 64 -9.70 -8.20 10.44
CA ARG A 64 -9.37 -6.77 10.62
C ARG A 64 -8.21 -6.59 11.59
N LEU A 65 -7.22 -5.76 11.19
CA LEU A 65 -6.07 -5.45 12.01
C LEU A 65 -6.47 -4.70 13.28
N VAL A 66 -6.33 -5.38 14.41
CA VAL A 66 -6.50 -4.80 15.76
C VAL A 66 -5.27 -5.21 16.56
N PRO A 67 -4.41 -4.26 16.97
CA PRO A 67 -3.08 -4.56 17.55
C PRO A 67 -3.06 -5.49 18.77
N TRP A 68 -4.12 -5.49 19.54
CA TRP A 68 -4.28 -6.31 20.78
C TRP A 68 -5.21 -7.52 20.61
N SER A 69 -5.73 -7.75 19.43
CA SER A 69 -6.59 -8.91 19.16
C SER A 69 -5.77 -10.19 19.09
N LYS A 70 -5.99 -11.10 20.05
CA LYS A 70 -5.35 -12.42 20.02
C LYS A 70 -5.70 -13.17 18.73
N ALA A 71 -6.96 -13.11 18.28
CA ALA A 71 -7.40 -13.76 17.06
C ALA A 71 -6.63 -13.25 15.82
N TYR A 72 -6.44 -11.92 15.71
CA TYR A 72 -5.65 -11.33 14.64
C TYR A 72 -4.17 -11.77 14.70
N LEU A 73 -3.56 -11.67 15.88
CA LEU A 73 -2.15 -12.02 16.05
C LEU A 73 -1.91 -13.52 15.80
N THR A 74 -2.82 -14.39 16.25
CA THR A 74 -2.74 -15.82 15.94
C THR A 74 -2.85 -16.09 14.44
N ALA A 75 -3.80 -15.45 13.76
CA ALA A 75 -3.96 -15.60 12.30
C ALA A 75 -2.76 -15.09 11.52
N LEU A 76 -2.17 -13.96 11.94
CA LEU A 76 -0.97 -13.39 11.31
C LEU A 76 0.27 -14.28 11.50
N ASN A 77 0.50 -14.79 12.72
CA ASN A 77 1.62 -15.71 12.97
C ASN A 77 1.45 -17.01 12.20
N ARG A 78 0.24 -17.59 12.23
CA ARG A 78 -0.07 -18.79 11.45
C ARG A 78 0.18 -18.57 9.96
N PHE A 79 -0.20 -17.41 9.41
CA PHE A 79 0.08 -17.08 8.02
C PHE A 79 1.58 -17.14 7.70
N PHE A 80 2.44 -16.55 8.55
CA PHE A 80 3.89 -16.60 8.34
C PHE A 80 4.49 -17.99 8.54
N ASP A 81 3.92 -18.82 9.43
CA ASP A 81 4.31 -20.24 9.58
C ASP A 81 3.97 -21.06 8.33
N GLU A 82 2.80 -20.81 7.73
CA GLU A 82 2.31 -21.52 6.53
C GLU A 82 2.96 -21.03 5.22
N HIS A 83 3.58 -19.82 5.24
CA HIS A 83 4.14 -19.16 4.06
C HIS A 83 5.60 -18.73 4.24
N PRO A 84 6.53 -19.67 4.49
CA PRO A 84 7.95 -19.36 4.68
C PRO A 84 8.66 -18.88 3.40
N GLU A 85 8.01 -18.98 2.24
CA GLU A 85 8.50 -18.50 0.96
C GLU A 85 8.63 -16.98 0.89
N TYR A 86 7.89 -16.23 1.71
CA TYR A 86 7.96 -14.76 1.71
C TYR A 86 9.20 -14.26 2.43
N ARG A 87 10.20 -13.88 1.65
CA ARG A 87 11.44 -13.28 2.15
C ARG A 87 11.40 -11.76 2.19
N ILE A 88 10.40 -11.15 1.54
CA ILE A 88 10.18 -9.70 1.50
C ILE A 88 8.74 -9.42 1.89
N VAL A 89 8.56 -8.64 2.95
CA VAL A 89 7.25 -8.13 3.39
C VAL A 89 7.27 -6.61 3.33
N HIS A 90 6.38 -6.03 2.53
CA HIS A 90 6.24 -4.60 2.30
C HIS A 90 4.91 -4.13 2.88
N VAL A 91 4.96 -3.32 3.93
CA VAL A 91 3.80 -3.01 4.78
C VAL A 91 3.38 -1.55 4.61
N HIS A 92 2.09 -1.35 4.31
CA HIS A 92 1.45 -0.06 4.02
C HIS A 92 0.34 0.27 5.03
N GLN A 93 0.52 -0.09 6.31
CA GLN A 93 -0.52 0.03 7.36
C GLN A 93 -0.28 1.23 8.29
N ASP A 94 0.31 2.30 7.79
CA ASP A 94 0.65 3.49 8.56
C ASP A 94 1.31 3.11 9.91
N CYS A 95 0.88 3.73 11.01
CA CYS A 95 1.39 3.45 12.34
C CYS A 95 1.26 1.97 12.76
N LEU A 96 0.23 1.27 12.27
CA LEU A 96 -0.01 -0.14 12.61
C LEU A 96 0.91 -1.11 11.86
N SER A 97 1.73 -0.63 10.93
CA SER A 97 2.76 -1.42 10.26
C SER A 97 3.67 -2.14 11.25
N SER A 98 3.91 -1.54 12.41
CA SER A 98 4.74 -2.15 13.48
C SER A 98 4.26 -3.52 13.94
N VAL A 99 2.94 -3.78 13.91
CA VAL A 99 2.36 -5.07 14.35
C VAL A 99 2.79 -6.18 13.39
N ILE A 100 2.64 -5.94 12.09
CA ILE A 100 3.01 -6.88 11.04
C ILE A 100 4.53 -7.04 10.97
N LEU A 101 5.27 -5.94 10.99
CA LEU A 101 6.74 -5.95 10.94
C LEU A 101 7.36 -6.69 12.12
N LYS A 102 6.77 -6.57 13.32
CA LYS A 102 7.21 -7.32 14.50
C LYS A 102 6.96 -8.83 14.33
N ALA A 103 5.79 -9.22 13.84
CA ALA A 103 5.51 -10.63 13.56
C ALA A 103 6.47 -11.16 12.46
N ALA A 104 6.67 -10.43 11.37
CA ALA A 104 7.62 -10.78 10.33
C ALA A 104 9.06 -10.91 10.86
N GLN A 105 9.47 -10.06 11.82
CA GLN A 105 10.76 -10.16 12.50
C GLN A 105 10.88 -11.44 13.35
N GLN A 106 9.84 -11.80 14.08
CA GLN A 106 9.77 -13.03 14.88
C GLN A 106 9.86 -14.30 14.02
N HIS A 107 9.35 -14.24 12.78
CA HIS A 107 9.46 -15.32 11.79
C HIS A 107 10.73 -15.23 10.91
N ASN A 108 11.72 -14.40 11.31
CA ASN A 108 13.02 -14.27 10.65
C ASN A 108 12.93 -13.85 9.18
N ILE A 109 11.88 -13.11 8.77
CA ILE A 109 11.78 -12.58 7.41
C ILE A 109 12.89 -11.55 7.20
N PRO A 110 13.81 -11.74 6.23
CA PRO A 110 15.03 -10.93 6.14
C PRO A 110 14.79 -9.50 5.69
N VAL A 111 13.80 -9.27 4.82
CA VAL A 111 13.49 -7.92 4.29
C VAL A 111 12.11 -7.49 4.73
N ARG A 112 12.05 -6.48 5.58
CA ARG A 112 10.83 -5.94 6.19
C ARG A 112 10.76 -4.46 5.92
N ILE A 113 9.85 -4.05 5.04
CA ILE A 113 9.73 -2.68 4.56
C ILE A 113 8.52 -2.02 5.19
N ALA A 114 8.71 -0.85 5.81
CA ALA A 114 7.62 0.05 6.20
C ALA A 114 7.51 1.17 5.17
N HIS A 115 6.33 1.39 4.60
CA HIS A 115 6.10 2.45 3.62
C HIS A 115 5.04 3.43 4.13
N SER A 116 5.42 4.68 4.27
CA SER A 116 4.55 5.77 4.71
C SER A 116 3.90 6.48 3.52
N HIS A 117 2.56 6.65 3.59
CA HIS A 117 1.77 7.30 2.55
C HIS A 117 1.05 8.56 3.04
N ASN A 118 1.07 8.82 4.36
CA ASN A 118 0.34 9.94 4.97
C ASN A 118 1.28 10.80 5.81
N ALA A 119 1.12 12.12 5.69
CA ALA A 119 1.87 13.10 6.45
C ALA A 119 1.29 13.37 7.85
N ASN A 120 0.13 12.82 8.18
CA ASN A 120 -0.51 12.96 9.50
C ASN A 120 -1.49 11.82 9.77
N GLN A 121 -2.09 11.83 10.94
CA GLN A 121 -3.18 10.92 11.32
C GLN A 121 -4.27 11.67 12.10
N ASP A 122 -5.51 11.22 11.97
CA ASP A 122 -6.62 11.76 12.74
C ASP A 122 -6.36 11.65 14.24
N ARG A 123 -6.55 12.75 14.95
CA ARG A 123 -6.40 12.85 16.41
C ARG A 123 -7.66 12.37 17.12
N ASN A 124 -7.99 11.10 16.97
CA ASN A 124 -9.09 10.45 17.68
C ASN A 124 -8.59 9.70 18.94
N LEU A 125 -9.52 9.07 19.69
CA LEU A 125 -9.19 8.33 20.91
C LEU A 125 -8.13 7.23 20.73
N LYS A 126 -7.89 6.76 19.51
CA LYS A 126 -6.86 5.74 19.16
C LYS A 126 -5.50 6.36 18.86
N TYR A 127 -5.40 7.69 18.81
CA TYR A 127 -4.18 8.39 18.45
C TYR A 127 -2.95 8.06 19.35
N PRO A 128 -3.08 7.96 20.68
CA PRO A 128 -1.94 7.57 21.53
C PRO A 128 -1.40 6.18 21.20
N ILE A 129 -2.29 5.23 20.88
CA ILE A 129 -1.92 3.87 20.48
C ILE A 129 -1.18 3.90 19.15
N LYS A 130 -1.66 4.69 18.18
CA LYS A 130 -0.98 4.87 16.89
C LYS A 130 0.44 5.43 17.07
N LEU A 131 0.60 6.44 17.93
CA LEU A 131 1.92 7.02 18.24
C LEU A 131 2.86 6.01 18.91
N TRP A 132 2.35 5.19 19.81
CA TRP A 132 3.13 4.13 20.44
C TRP A 132 3.57 3.08 19.42
N CYS A 133 2.66 2.60 18.57
CA CYS A 133 2.96 1.70 17.46
C CYS A 133 4.02 2.28 16.53
N ARG A 134 3.87 3.55 16.12
CA ARG A 134 4.81 4.26 15.23
C ARG A 134 6.26 4.20 15.73
N ARG A 135 6.48 4.41 17.04
CA ARG A 135 7.82 4.42 17.65
C ARG A 135 8.59 3.11 17.48
N SER A 136 7.92 1.99 17.29
CA SER A 136 8.54 0.68 17.13
C SER A 136 8.88 0.35 15.67
N ILE A 137 8.34 1.07 14.68
CA ILE A 137 8.55 0.78 13.25
C ILE A 137 10.03 0.74 12.89
N PRO A 138 10.88 1.76 13.21
CA PRO A 138 12.29 1.74 12.81
C PRO A 138 13.11 0.59 13.43
N ARG A 139 12.62 -0.02 14.52
CA ARG A 139 13.28 -1.17 15.18
C ARG A 139 12.89 -2.52 14.56
N CYS A 140 11.71 -2.59 13.95
CA CYS A 140 11.18 -3.81 13.36
C CYS A 140 11.39 -3.89 11.84
N ALA A 141 11.45 -2.74 11.17
CA ALA A 141 11.75 -2.65 9.74
C ALA A 141 13.24 -2.77 9.46
N THR A 142 13.58 -3.28 8.28
CA THR A 142 14.94 -3.24 7.71
C THR A 142 15.11 -2.08 6.74
N HIS A 143 14.00 -1.63 6.13
CA HIS A 143 13.97 -0.52 5.19
C HIS A 143 12.76 0.36 5.49
N LEU A 144 12.95 1.69 5.35
CA LEU A 144 11.92 2.69 5.57
C LEU A 144 11.72 3.45 4.27
N PHE A 145 10.50 3.41 3.72
CA PHE A 145 10.12 4.12 2.51
C PHE A 145 9.00 5.12 2.80
N ALA A 146 8.97 6.20 2.04
CA ALA A 146 7.90 7.19 2.10
C ALA A 146 7.55 7.68 0.69
N CYS A 147 6.29 7.98 0.44
CA CYS A 147 5.84 8.57 -0.83
C CYS A 147 6.28 10.03 -1.02
N GLY A 148 6.76 10.68 0.04
CA GLY A 148 7.24 12.05 0.05
C GLY A 148 7.87 12.42 1.39
N LYS A 149 8.52 13.58 1.44
CA LYS A 149 9.27 14.03 2.61
C LYS A 149 8.38 14.14 3.86
N ASP A 150 7.23 14.81 3.76
CA ASP A 150 6.35 15.04 4.90
C ASP A 150 5.81 13.73 5.50
N ALA A 151 5.52 12.74 4.63
CA ALA A 151 5.09 11.41 5.06
C ALA A 151 6.21 10.65 5.80
N GLY A 152 7.44 10.77 5.33
CA GLY A 152 8.61 10.16 5.95
C GLY A 152 8.96 10.81 7.28
N ASP A 153 9.06 12.12 7.32
CA ASP A 153 9.37 12.90 8.53
C ASP A 153 8.33 12.62 9.63
N TRP A 154 7.05 12.63 9.25
CA TRP A 154 6.00 12.33 10.21
C TRP A 154 6.05 10.89 10.73
N MET A 155 6.24 9.91 9.86
CA MET A 155 6.18 8.49 10.23
C MET A 155 7.44 8.03 10.98
N PHE A 156 8.62 8.43 10.53
CA PHE A 156 9.88 7.85 10.98
C PHE A 156 10.70 8.78 11.88
N GLY A 157 10.28 10.04 12.03
CA GLY A 157 10.98 11.03 12.82
C GLY A 157 12.39 11.27 12.30
N GLY A 158 13.41 11.08 13.13
CA GLY A 158 14.82 11.26 12.74
C GLY A 158 15.48 10.05 12.09
N ALA A 159 14.77 8.94 11.84
CA ALA A 159 15.34 7.78 11.17
C ALA A 159 15.51 8.04 9.67
N SER A 160 16.61 7.54 9.09
CA SER A 160 16.86 7.64 7.64
C SER A 160 15.84 6.80 6.86
N TYR A 161 15.27 7.36 5.81
CA TYR A 161 14.33 6.69 4.92
C TYR A 161 14.59 7.06 3.46
N GLN A 162 14.06 6.27 2.55
CA GLN A 162 14.14 6.51 1.11
C GLN A 162 12.78 6.97 0.57
N ILE A 163 12.80 7.96 -0.33
CA ILE A 163 11.58 8.42 -1.00
C ILE A 163 11.34 7.54 -2.22
N ILE A 164 10.14 6.95 -2.29
CA ILE A 164 9.61 6.23 -3.44
C ILE A 164 8.34 6.95 -3.87
N ASN A 165 8.45 7.76 -4.90
CA ASN A 165 7.34 8.57 -5.38
C ASN A 165 6.21 7.70 -5.94
N ASN A 166 4.97 8.19 -5.81
CA ASN A 166 3.83 7.57 -6.48
C ASN A 166 4.02 7.71 -8.00
N ALA A 167 3.98 6.58 -8.69
CA ALA A 167 4.11 6.53 -10.15
C ALA A 167 2.74 6.42 -10.82
N ILE A 168 2.63 7.04 -12.00
CA ILE A 168 1.49 6.92 -12.89
C ILE A 168 1.98 6.61 -14.32
N ASP A 169 1.13 5.98 -15.11
CA ASP A 169 1.36 5.86 -16.54
C ASP A 169 1.10 7.21 -17.23
N THR A 170 2.16 7.94 -17.50
CA THR A 170 2.07 9.28 -18.09
C THR A 170 1.50 9.25 -19.51
N THR A 171 1.58 8.13 -20.22
CA THR A 171 1.03 8.01 -21.58
C THR A 171 -0.50 8.04 -21.57
N ALA A 172 -1.12 7.45 -20.53
CA ALA A 172 -2.56 7.45 -20.34
C ALA A 172 -3.13 8.84 -20.02
N TYR A 173 -2.29 9.77 -19.53
CA TYR A 173 -2.67 11.13 -19.14
C TYR A 173 -2.12 12.21 -20.08
N THR A 174 -1.60 11.81 -21.23
CA THR A 174 -1.14 12.78 -22.24
C THR A 174 -2.33 13.55 -22.81
N TYR A 175 -2.12 14.86 -23.01
CA TYR A 175 -3.12 15.73 -23.62
C TYR A 175 -3.49 15.24 -25.03
N ASP A 176 -4.78 15.10 -25.28
CA ASP A 176 -5.34 14.67 -26.56
C ASP A 176 -6.40 15.68 -27.03
N THR A 177 -6.09 16.38 -28.12
CA THR A 177 -6.97 17.40 -28.70
C THR A 177 -8.32 16.83 -29.13
N ASN A 178 -8.35 15.63 -29.70
CA ASN A 178 -9.58 15.01 -30.17
C ASN A 178 -10.49 14.61 -29.01
N LYS A 179 -9.93 13.99 -28.00
CA LYS A 179 -10.64 13.68 -26.74
C LYS A 179 -11.17 14.94 -26.06
N ARG A 180 -10.36 16.02 -26.05
CA ARG A 180 -10.80 17.29 -25.50
C ARG A 180 -12.05 17.81 -26.21
N VAL A 181 -12.03 17.88 -27.56
CA VAL A 181 -13.16 18.37 -28.36
C VAL A 181 -14.41 17.52 -28.12
N GLU A 182 -14.25 16.20 -28.16
CA GLU A 182 -15.37 15.26 -27.95
C GLU A 182 -15.96 15.38 -26.54
N LEU A 183 -15.14 15.41 -25.49
CA LEU A 183 -15.63 15.53 -24.12
C LEU A 183 -16.30 16.89 -23.86
N ARG A 184 -15.77 17.97 -24.40
CA ARG A 184 -16.42 19.30 -24.31
C ARG A 184 -17.81 19.28 -24.96
N ARG A 185 -17.90 18.68 -26.16
CA ARG A 185 -19.19 18.50 -26.84
C ARG A 185 -20.19 17.70 -26.02
N GLN A 186 -19.76 16.58 -25.43
CA GLN A 186 -20.60 15.73 -24.57
C GLN A 186 -21.08 16.45 -23.29
N LEU A 187 -20.25 17.31 -22.71
CA LEU A 187 -20.54 18.08 -21.50
C LEU A 187 -21.28 19.42 -21.81
N GLY A 188 -21.56 19.74 -23.08
CA GLY A 188 -22.21 21.00 -23.47
C GLY A 188 -21.35 22.24 -23.21
N LEU A 189 -20.04 22.11 -23.24
CA LEU A 189 -19.06 23.17 -22.99
C LEU A 189 -18.53 23.72 -24.32
N ALA A 190 -18.44 25.06 -24.46
CA ALA A 190 -17.81 25.74 -25.58
C ALA A 190 -16.39 26.19 -25.18
N ASP A 191 -16.15 27.48 -24.98
CA ASP A 191 -14.83 28.05 -24.75
C ASP A 191 -14.56 28.33 -23.26
N GLU A 192 -15.43 27.89 -22.35
CA GLU A 192 -15.31 28.16 -20.93
C GLU A 192 -14.03 27.56 -20.36
N LEU A 193 -13.41 28.24 -19.38
CA LEU A 193 -12.38 27.69 -18.55
C LEU A 193 -12.99 26.59 -17.64
N VAL A 194 -12.48 25.36 -17.77
CA VAL A 194 -12.95 24.26 -16.98
C VAL A 194 -11.90 23.90 -15.93
N ILE A 195 -12.29 23.95 -14.66
CA ILE A 195 -11.48 23.49 -13.53
C ILE A 195 -12.10 22.18 -13.02
N GLY A 196 -11.34 21.09 -13.09
CA GLY A 196 -11.75 19.78 -12.60
C GLY A 196 -11.06 19.43 -11.28
N HIS A 197 -11.78 18.70 -10.40
CA HIS A 197 -11.21 18.10 -9.21
C HIS A 197 -11.58 16.62 -9.16
N VAL A 198 -10.58 15.77 -8.90
CA VAL A 198 -10.78 14.34 -8.68
C VAL A 198 -10.32 14.01 -7.26
N GLY A 199 -11.23 13.59 -6.39
CA GLY A 199 -10.94 13.31 -5.00
C GLY A 199 -12.15 12.85 -4.22
N ARG A 200 -11.94 12.51 -2.95
CA ARG A 200 -13.04 12.27 -2.01
C ARG A 200 -13.47 13.61 -1.40
N PHE A 201 -14.77 13.84 -1.38
CA PHE A 201 -15.36 14.89 -0.55
C PHE A 201 -15.69 14.24 0.80
N ASN A 202 -15.05 14.71 1.86
CA ASN A 202 -15.29 14.31 3.25
C ASN A 202 -16.18 15.34 3.93
#